data_5b6425c4963b3768e9b1dfc641979103
#
_entry.id   5b6425c4963b3768e9b1dfc641979103
#
_cell.length_a   1.000
_cell.length_b   1.000
_cell.length_c   1.000
_cell.angle_alpha   90.00
_cell.angle_beta   90.00
_cell.angle_gamma   90.00
#
_symmetry.space_group_name_H-M   'P 1'
#
loop_
_entity.id
_entity.type
_entity.pdbx_description
1 polymer ?
#
loop_
_entity_poly.entity_id
_entity_poly.type
_entity_poly.pdbx_seq_one_letter_code
_entity_poly.pdbx_strand_id
1 'polypeptide(L)' 'HLIDVNTGEIIEFVDKDIEELQIRIAKKLGYNLVDHKLELYGSKNKK' A
#
# COMPACT_ATOMS: atom_id res chain seq x y z
N HIS A 1 -3.97 0.39 -2.79
CA HIS A 1 -4.86 1.52 -3.14
C HIS A 1 -5.21 2.35 -1.90
N LEU A 2 -5.73 3.56 -2.15
CA LEU A 2 -6.14 4.48 -1.10
C LEU A 2 -7.65 4.64 -1.13
N ILE A 3 -8.28 4.57 0.04
CA ILE A 3 -9.72 4.72 0.17
C ILE A 3 -10.02 6.05 0.85
N ASP A 4 -10.82 6.88 0.19
CA ASP A 4 -11.30 8.13 0.77
C ASP A 4 -12.38 7.81 1.81
N VAL A 5 -12.13 8.11 3.07
CA VAL A 5 -13.04 7.74 4.15
C VAL A 5 -14.33 8.55 4.14
N ASN A 6 -14.37 9.67 3.42
CA ASN A 6 -15.56 10.52 3.37
C ASN A 6 -16.49 10.16 2.21
N THR A 7 -15.92 9.74 1.09
CA THR A 7 -16.70 9.47 -0.14
C THR A 7 -16.76 8.00 -0.50
N GLY A 8 -15.84 7.19 0.02
CA GLY A 8 -15.70 5.79 -0.38
C GLY A 8 -14.98 5.60 -1.70
N GLU A 9 -14.48 6.67 -2.30
CA GLU A 9 -13.74 6.59 -3.55
C GLU A 9 -12.46 5.78 -3.37
N ILE A 10 -12.14 4.94 -4.35
CA ILE A 10 -10.94 4.11 -4.34
C ILE A 10 -9.98 4.65 -5.39
N ILE A 11 -8.77 5.00 -4.94
CA ILE A 11 -7.73 5.55 -5.82
C ILE A 11 -6.63 4.53 -5.94
N GLU A 12 -6.36 4.06 -7.16
CA GLU A 12 -5.29 3.13 -7.42
C GLU A 12 -3.95 3.87 -7.53
N PHE A 13 -2.90 3.26 -7.00
CA PHE A 13 -1.56 3.76 -7.18
C PHE A 13 -0.56 2.60 -7.20
N VAL A 14 0.60 2.85 -7.79
CA VAL A 14 1.70 1.89 -7.80
C VAL A 14 2.94 2.59 -7.27
N ASP A 15 3.63 1.96 -6.34
CA ASP A 15 4.85 2.50 -5.76
C ASP A 15 5.89 1.40 -5.66
N LYS A 16 6.95 1.52 -6.46
CA LYS A 16 8.02 0.54 -6.52
C LYS A 16 8.80 0.46 -5.21
N ASP A 17 8.93 1.57 -4.51
CA ASP A 17 9.68 1.61 -3.25
C ASP A 17 8.98 0.78 -2.18
N ILE A 18 7.66 0.85 -2.12
CA ILE A 18 6.87 0.02 -1.21
C ILE A 18 7.02 -1.45 -1.56
N GLU A 19 6.93 -1.79 -2.85
CA GLU A 19 7.06 -3.18 -3.30
C GLU A 19 8.43 -3.75 -2.96
N GLU A 20 9.50 -3.00 -3.23
CA GLU A 20 10.86 -3.43 -2.92
C GLU A 20 11.08 -3.60 -1.43
N LEU A 21 10.53 -2.69 -0.62
CA LEU A 21 10.63 -2.77 0.83
C LEU A 21 9.97 -4.04 1.36
N GLN A 22 8.81 -4.38 0.85
CA GLN A 22 8.09 -5.57 1.27
C GLN A 22 8.86 -6.85 0.93
N ILE A 23 9.46 -6.90 -0.25
CA ILE A 23 10.29 -8.03 -0.66
C ILE A 23 11.49 -8.18 0.28
N ARG A 24 12.15 -7.08 0.62
CA ARG A 24 13.29 -7.11 1.55
C ARG A 24 12.89 -7.58 2.93
N ILE A 25 11.75 -7.13 3.42
CA ILE A 25 11.25 -7.56 4.73
C ILE A 25 10.99 -9.06 4.73
N ALA A 26 10.35 -9.57 3.70
CA ALA A 26 10.08 -11.00 3.58
C ALA A 26 11.38 -11.80 3.58
N LYS A 27 12.40 -11.36 2.84
CA LYS A 27 13.70 -12.03 2.80
C LYS A 27 14.39 -12.03 4.15
N LYS A 28 14.34 -10.93 4.88
CA LYS A 28 14.90 -10.84 6.22
C LYS A 28 14.31 -11.87 7.17
N LEU A 29 13.04 -12.16 7.00
CA LEU A 29 12.31 -13.11 7.82
C LEU A 29 12.47 -14.55 7.31
N GLY A 30 13.17 -14.76 6.20
CA GLY A 30 13.39 -16.08 5.63
C GLY A 30 12.27 -16.57 4.72
N TYR A 31 11.51 -15.63 4.14
CA TYR A 31 10.36 -15.96 3.29
C TYR A 31 10.52 -15.40 1.89
N ASN A 32 9.86 -16.03 0.94
CA ASN A 32 9.65 -15.48 -0.39
C ASN A 32 8.27 -14.82 -0.40
N LEU A 33 8.19 -13.57 -0.84
CA LEU A 33 6.92 -12.87 -0.92
C LEU A 33 6.09 -13.43 -2.08
N VAL A 34 4.90 -13.92 -1.78
CA VAL A 34 3.99 -14.48 -2.79
C VAL A 34 2.94 -13.44 -3.21
N ASP A 35 2.44 -12.69 -2.25
CA ASP A 35 1.40 -11.69 -2.49
C ASP A 35 1.38 -10.72 -1.33
N HIS A 36 0.76 -9.57 -1.55
CA HIS A 36 0.59 -8.58 -0.49
C HIS A 36 -0.70 -7.79 -0.71
N LYS A 37 -1.18 -7.20 0.36
CA LYS A 37 -2.30 -6.26 0.30
C LYS A 37 -1.90 -5.01 1.06
N LEU A 38 -2.12 -3.85 0.45
CA LEU A 38 -1.87 -2.56 1.07
C LEU A 38 -3.09 -1.68 0.86
N GLU A 39 -3.69 -1.23 1.94
CA GLU A 39 -4.80 -0.30 1.90
C GLU A 39 -4.48 0.90 2.77
N LEU A 40 -4.62 2.09 2.21
CA LEU A 40 -4.49 3.33 2.94
C LEU A 40 -5.87 3.98 3.07
N TYR A 41 -6.13 4.57 4.22
CA TYR A 41 -7.38 5.27 4.47
C TYR A 41 -7.06 6.74 4.71
N GLY A 42 -7.64 7.62 3.92
CA GLY A 42 -7.32 9.02 4.00
C GLY A 42 -8.52 9.92 3.80
N SER A 43 -8.37 11.16 4.19
CA SER A 43 -9.32 12.22 3.90
C SER A 43 -8.64 13.29 3.06
N LYS A 44 -9.38 13.91 2.16
CA LYS A 44 -8.80 14.94 1.30
C LYS A 44 -8.24 16.10 2.10
N ASN A 45 -7.10 16.61 1.66
CA ASN A 45 -6.57 17.86 2.18
C ASN A 45 -7.52 18.99 1.86
N LYS A 46 -7.70 19.91 2.82
CA LYS A 46 -8.62 21.03 2.66
C LYS A 46 -7.98 22.22 1.94
N LYS A 47 -6.81 22.06 1.40
CA LYS A 47 -6.16 23.14 0.64
C LYS A 47 -6.36 22.96 -0.83
#